data_e24857c991df93dbdc3cce845ab14bfa
#
_entry.id   e24857c991df93dbdc3cce845ab14bfa
#
_cell.length_a   1.000
_cell.length_b   1.000
_cell.length_c   1.000
_cell.angle_alpha   90.00
_cell.angle_beta   90.00
_cell.angle_gamma   90.00
#
_symmetry.space_group_name_H-M   'P 1'
#
loop_
_entity.id
_entity.type
_entity.pdbx_description
1 polymer ?
#
loop_
_entity_poly.entity_id
_entity_poly.type
_entity_poly.pdbx_seq_one_letter_code
_entity_poly.pdbx_strand_id
1 'polypeptide(L)'
;MRRRIRLGLAALATTAGLAATACGGSSGPIGPSDQVSGTPAASGGPSGPQATLRVPAGLGGGAFSTTRTLSLPKGWSASVWARVPDARIEAWTPQGDLLVSQPGRGIISELSPGPDATATVRTLLSGLTNPQGLAFATLDGRPVLYVGESGQIDRYPWSARGINGSRTVVARDLPDQNPLGDDVHRPKDVAVAPDGTVYFNVGSSSNANPDDRTMSQPRAVIMAVSPAGKNLRVVERGVRNGEGLAVAPDGTVWTAVNNRDNISYPSRPAYHGVSDPFGQVIQAYVNEHPADEVVPVTAGRDLGWPYCNPDQDLNHPAGSMVNLPFIADAVTNPGGTHLNCGALPRVQVGLPAHSAPIGMSFLAGSKLAGTWSGGAVVAVHGSWDRHPPRAPAVLWMPWNAKTRTLGAAVTLVGGFQDPAGDRWGRPADAVAGPDGALYVSDDTAGAIYRLVPPAS
;
A
#
# COMPACT_ATOMS: atom_id res chain seq x y z
N MET A 1 47.30 -25.32 -14.30
CA MET A 1 47.95 -24.37 -15.24
C MET A 1 47.03 -23.21 -15.50
N ARG A 2 47.35 -22.14 -14.98
CA ARG A 2 47.30 -20.71 -15.18
C ARG A 2 46.84 -20.22 -16.56
N ARG A 3 45.80 -19.30 -16.61
CA ARG A 3 46.00 -17.94 -17.15
C ARG A 3 44.84 -17.03 -16.74
N ARG A 4 45.21 -16.02 -15.98
CA ARG A 4 44.39 -14.82 -15.71
C ARG A 4 44.62 -13.85 -16.87
N ILE A 5 43.53 -13.21 -17.35
CA ILE A 5 43.64 -12.02 -18.19
C ILE A 5 42.90 -10.89 -17.44
N ARG A 6 43.68 -9.87 -17.08
CA ARG A 6 43.20 -8.56 -16.65
C ARG A 6 43.05 -7.70 -17.89
N LEU A 7 41.95 -6.96 -18.05
CA LEU A 7 41.91 -5.79 -18.92
C LEU A 7 41.48 -4.59 -18.10
N GLY A 8 42.23 -3.51 -18.29
CA GLY A 8 42.14 -2.32 -17.49
C GLY A 8 41.12 -1.32 -18.04
N LEU A 9 40.66 -0.46 -17.13
CA LEU A 9 39.90 0.78 -17.40
C LEU A 9 40.80 1.84 -18.05
N ALA A 10 40.26 2.52 -19.06
CA ALA A 10 40.73 3.84 -19.47
C ALA A 10 39.56 4.82 -19.41
N ALA A 11 39.67 5.82 -18.54
CA ALA A 11 38.78 6.96 -18.47
C ALA A 11 39.24 8.02 -19.44
N LEU A 12 38.30 8.58 -20.23
CA LEU A 12 38.52 9.84 -20.96
C LEU A 12 37.48 10.86 -20.43
N ALA A 13 38.01 11.89 -19.83
CA ALA A 13 37.28 13.13 -19.52
C ALA A 13 37.48 14.11 -20.69
N THR A 14 36.40 14.70 -21.18
CA THR A 14 36.45 15.88 -22.07
C THR A 14 35.56 16.96 -21.51
N THR A 15 36.18 18.03 -21.08
CA THR A 15 35.60 19.33 -20.75
C THR A 15 35.39 20.11 -22.05
N ALA A 16 34.23 20.75 -22.22
CA ALA A 16 34.06 21.88 -23.17
C ALA A 16 33.18 22.93 -22.52
N GLY A 17 33.72 24.14 -22.57
CA GLY A 17 33.28 25.30 -21.83
C GLY A 17 32.17 26.10 -22.51
N LEU A 18 31.65 27.04 -21.71
CA LEU A 18 30.66 28.07 -22.02
C LEU A 18 31.11 29.07 -23.08
N ALA A 19 30.15 29.53 -23.87
CA ALA A 19 30.12 30.89 -24.38
C ALA A 19 28.69 31.42 -24.36
N ALA A 20 28.48 32.48 -23.58
CA ALA A 20 27.26 33.28 -23.55
C ALA A 20 27.33 34.35 -24.62
N THR A 21 26.27 34.56 -25.38
CA THR A 21 26.03 35.80 -26.12
C THR A 21 24.57 36.21 -25.98
N ALA A 22 24.40 37.39 -25.41
CA ALA A 22 23.13 38.09 -25.33
C ALA A 22 22.97 38.96 -26.59
N CYS A 23 21.75 38.99 -27.14
CA CYS A 23 21.23 40.15 -27.88
C CYS A 23 19.70 40.15 -27.81
N GLY A 24 19.19 41.31 -27.47
CA GLY A 24 17.81 41.61 -27.22
C GLY A 24 17.01 42.02 -28.46
N GLY A 25 15.73 42.19 -28.23
CA GLY A 25 14.92 43.07 -29.08
C GLY A 25 13.55 42.55 -29.46
N SER A 26 12.59 43.25 -28.95
CA SER A 26 11.31 43.72 -29.52
C SER A 26 10.05 42.91 -29.22
N SER A 27 9.21 43.62 -28.51
CA SER A 27 7.82 43.35 -28.15
C SER A 27 6.85 43.48 -29.33
N GLY A 28 5.97 42.44 -29.49
CA GLY A 28 4.74 42.52 -30.29
C GLY A 28 3.55 42.01 -29.43
N PRO A 29 2.29 42.42 -29.72
CA PRO A 29 1.20 42.30 -28.76
C PRO A 29 0.65 40.88 -28.64
N ILE A 30 0.42 40.49 -27.37
CA ILE A 30 -0.14 39.19 -26.95
C ILE A 30 -1.64 39.21 -27.14
N GLY A 31 -2.17 38.22 -27.89
CA GLY A 31 -3.58 37.88 -27.91
C GLY A 31 -3.98 37.07 -26.66
N PRO A 32 -5.28 36.98 -26.32
CA PRO A 32 -5.70 36.39 -25.05
C PRO A 32 -5.42 34.90 -25.02
N SER A 33 -4.59 34.49 -24.05
CA SER A 33 -4.36 33.11 -23.69
C SER A 33 -5.56 32.58 -22.88
N ASP A 34 -6.20 31.53 -23.36
CA ASP A 34 -7.10 30.72 -22.58
C ASP A 34 -6.33 30.10 -21.41
N GLN A 35 -6.53 30.67 -20.24
CA GLN A 35 -6.10 30.10 -18.97
C GLN A 35 -7.03 28.91 -18.66
N VAL A 36 -6.59 27.72 -18.98
CA VAL A 36 -7.12 26.53 -18.32
C VAL A 36 -6.58 26.55 -16.90
N SER A 37 -7.33 27.13 -15.99
CA SER A 37 -7.10 27.04 -14.54
C SER A 37 -7.49 25.64 -14.07
N GLY A 38 -6.63 24.66 -14.35
CA GLY A 38 -6.61 23.40 -13.64
C GLY A 38 -6.01 23.67 -12.26
N THR A 39 -6.85 23.70 -11.24
CA THR A 39 -6.38 23.67 -9.85
C THR A 39 -5.54 22.41 -9.67
N PRO A 40 -4.25 22.48 -9.30
CA PRO A 40 -3.46 21.28 -9.02
C PRO A 40 -4.16 20.52 -7.91
N ALA A 41 -4.45 19.24 -8.12
CA ALA A 41 -4.87 18.35 -7.04
C ALA A 41 -3.83 18.48 -5.93
N ALA A 42 -4.26 18.90 -4.76
CA ALA A 42 -3.41 19.28 -3.65
C ALA A 42 -2.35 18.19 -3.42
N SER A 43 -1.08 18.57 -3.58
CA SER A 43 0.02 17.86 -2.96
C SER A 43 -0.29 17.85 -1.46
N GLY A 44 -0.82 16.73 -0.95
CA GLY A 44 -1.38 16.66 0.39
C GLY A 44 -0.33 16.90 1.45
N GLY A 45 -0.12 18.16 1.78
CA GLY A 45 0.42 18.54 3.07
C GLY A 45 -0.54 18.07 4.17
N PRO A 46 -0.08 17.96 5.42
CA PRO A 46 -0.87 17.45 6.52
C PRO A 46 -2.18 18.26 6.67
N SER A 47 -3.31 17.58 6.50
CA SER A 47 -4.63 18.22 6.44
C SER A 47 -5.27 18.50 7.82
N GLY A 48 -4.56 18.16 8.91
CA GLY A 48 -5.03 18.34 10.29
C GLY A 48 -4.10 19.20 11.14
N PRO A 49 -4.56 19.59 12.35
CA PRO A 49 -3.69 20.27 13.32
C PRO A 49 -2.51 19.38 13.71
N GLN A 50 -1.35 20.03 13.96
CA GLN A 50 -0.14 19.35 14.38
C GLN A 50 -0.26 18.95 15.87
N ALA A 51 0.05 17.69 16.16
CA ALA A 51 0.13 17.15 17.51
C ALA A 51 1.55 16.61 17.77
N THR A 52 2.14 16.99 18.90
CA THR A 52 3.43 16.44 19.31
C THR A 52 3.29 14.95 19.64
N LEU A 53 4.11 14.11 19.03
CA LEU A 53 4.19 12.70 19.34
C LEU A 53 4.85 12.50 20.73
N ARG A 54 4.08 11.97 21.69
CA ARG A 54 4.62 11.61 22.98
C ARG A 54 5.48 10.34 22.85
N VAL A 55 6.72 10.42 23.32
CA VAL A 55 7.65 9.28 23.38
C VAL A 55 7.88 8.94 24.85
N PRO A 56 7.31 7.83 25.37
CA PRO A 56 7.54 7.38 26.73
C PRO A 56 9.03 7.08 27.01
N ALA A 57 9.41 7.15 28.29
CA ALA A 57 10.77 6.78 28.72
C ALA A 57 11.12 5.35 28.25
N GLY A 58 12.34 5.17 27.73
CA GLY A 58 12.82 3.90 27.19
C GLY A 58 12.42 3.60 25.73
N LEU A 59 11.50 4.36 25.13
CA LEU A 59 11.09 4.18 23.74
C LEU A 59 11.73 5.18 22.76
N GLY A 60 12.59 6.08 23.22
CA GLY A 60 13.31 7.06 22.42
C GLY A 60 14.44 6.46 21.57
N GLY A 61 15.19 7.36 20.90
CA GLY A 61 16.31 6.99 20.02
C GLY A 61 15.87 6.70 18.57
N GLY A 62 16.83 6.61 17.66
CA GLY A 62 16.57 6.44 16.22
C GLY A 62 15.69 7.57 15.67
N ALA A 63 14.58 7.24 15.04
CA ALA A 63 13.62 8.21 14.51
C ALA A 63 13.09 9.20 15.58
N PHE A 64 13.13 8.84 16.86
CA PHE A 64 12.64 9.61 18.00
C PHE A 64 13.74 10.29 18.82
N SER A 65 14.94 10.43 18.28
CA SER A 65 16.02 11.22 18.89
C SER A 65 15.73 12.73 18.89
N THR A 66 14.82 13.16 18.03
CA THR A 66 14.28 14.51 17.97
C THR A 66 12.76 14.49 18.14
N THR A 67 12.18 15.62 18.58
CA THR A 67 10.73 15.76 18.67
C THR A 67 10.07 15.57 17.32
N ARG A 68 9.05 14.72 17.26
CA ARG A 68 8.23 14.48 16.08
C ARG A 68 6.82 15.02 16.29
N THR A 69 6.23 15.48 15.19
CA THR A 69 4.83 15.91 15.15
C THR A 69 4.09 15.13 14.09
N LEU A 70 2.83 14.82 14.36
CA LEU A 70 1.91 14.21 13.40
C LEU A 70 0.76 15.17 13.12
N SER A 71 0.26 15.17 11.91
CA SER A 71 -1.01 15.81 11.56
C SER A 71 -2.14 14.84 11.88
N LEU A 72 -3.05 15.22 12.76
CA LEU A 72 -4.13 14.38 13.27
C LEU A 72 -5.46 15.14 13.22
N PRO A 73 -6.62 14.46 13.30
CA PRO A 73 -7.89 15.13 13.55
C PRO A 73 -7.85 15.95 14.85
N LYS A 74 -8.65 17.02 14.88
CA LYS A 74 -8.68 17.92 16.04
C LYS A 74 -9.00 17.18 17.35
N GLY A 75 -8.16 17.41 18.35
CA GLY A 75 -8.32 16.83 19.69
C GLY A 75 -7.73 15.42 19.86
N TRP A 76 -7.23 14.79 18.79
CA TRP A 76 -6.52 13.53 18.91
C TRP A 76 -5.15 13.73 19.53
N SER A 77 -4.67 12.71 20.24
CA SER A 77 -3.31 12.62 20.76
C SER A 77 -2.59 11.40 20.21
N ALA A 78 -1.26 11.45 20.15
CA ALA A 78 -0.41 10.37 19.65
C ALA A 78 0.71 10.04 20.64
N SER A 79 1.00 8.76 20.78
CA SER A 79 2.16 8.28 21.52
C SER A 79 2.81 7.07 20.84
N VAL A 80 4.13 6.91 21.02
CA VAL A 80 4.79 5.64 20.73
C VAL A 80 4.35 4.63 21.79
N TRP A 81 3.72 3.53 21.34
CA TRP A 81 3.20 2.49 22.22
C TRP A 81 4.22 1.37 22.44
N ALA A 82 4.98 1.02 21.39
CA ALA A 82 6.04 0.03 21.44
C ALA A 82 7.13 0.32 20.40
N ARG A 83 8.32 -0.25 20.63
CA ARG A 83 9.38 -0.35 19.61
C ARG A 83 9.36 -1.76 19.02
N VAL A 84 9.07 -1.84 17.73
CA VAL A 84 8.98 -3.08 16.97
C VAL A 84 9.68 -2.87 15.62
N PRO A 85 10.97 -3.22 15.51
CA PRO A 85 11.70 -3.06 14.26
C PRO A 85 11.05 -3.85 13.13
N ASP A 86 10.92 -3.26 11.93
CA ASP A 86 10.28 -3.87 10.76
C ASP A 86 8.80 -4.23 11.01
N ALA A 87 8.08 -3.40 11.78
CA ALA A 87 6.66 -3.61 12.09
C ALA A 87 5.80 -3.46 10.83
N ARG A 88 5.05 -4.51 10.48
CA ARG A 88 4.29 -4.53 9.23
C ARG A 88 2.79 -4.66 9.48
N ILE A 89 2.18 -5.81 9.29
CA ILE A 89 0.73 -6.02 9.44
C ILE A 89 0.38 -6.33 10.90
N GLU A 90 -0.75 -5.81 11.33
CA GLU A 90 -1.27 -5.86 12.68
C GLU A 90 -2.56 -6.69 12.76
N ALA A 91 -2.71 -7.49 13.80
CA ALA A 91 -3.97 -8.20 14.08
C ALA A 91 -4.20 -8.35 15.58
N TRP A 92 -5.38 -7.91 16.06
CA TRP A 92 -5.77 -8.12 17.45
C TRP A 92 -6.13 -9.57 17.70
N THR A 93 -5.57 -10.14 18.78
CA THR A 93 -5.99 -11.45 19.28
C THR A 93 -7.38 -11.35 19.91
N PRO A 94 -8.13 -12.46 20.00
CA PRO A 94 -9.40 -12.48 20.75
C PRO A 94 -9.26 -12.08 22.23
N GLN A 95 -8.04 -12.08 22.79
CA GLN A 95 -7.74 -11.73 24.19
C GLN A 95 -7.37 -10.25 24.37
N GLY A 96 -7.15 -9.51 23.28
CA GLY A 96 -6.82 -8.09 23.33
C GLY A 96 -5.32 -7.77 23.31
N ASP A 97 -4.47 -8.74 22.94
CA ASP A 97 -3.08 -8.49 22.58
C ASP A 97 -2.96 -8.18 21.09
N LEU A 98 -1.96 -7.40 20.68
CA LEU A 98 -1.71 -7.07 19.29
C LEU A 98 -0.61 -7.95 18.70
N LEU A 99 -0.89 -8.69 17.65
CA LEU A 99 0.14 -9.36 16.86
C LEU A 99 0.69 -8.40 15.79
N VAL A 100 2.00 -8.44 15.58
CA VAL A 100 2.69 -7.64 14.56
C VAL A 100 3.65 -8.53 13.78
N SER A 101 3.51 -8.57 12.47
CA SER A 101 4.45 -9.26 11.59
C SER A 101 5.71 -8.41 11.37
N GLN A 102 6.85 -9.09 11.24
CA GLN A 102 8.17 -8.49 11.00
C GLN A 102 8.88 -9.27 9.89
N PRO A 103 8.56 -8.96 8.61
CA PRO A 103 8.96 -9.78 7.46
C PRO A 103 10.47 -10.01 7.33
N GLY A 104 11.26 -8.94 7.39
CA GLY A 104 12.73 -9.02 7.27
C GLY A 104 13.41 -9.74 8.43
N ARG A 105 12.69 -9.95 9.54
CA ARG A 105 13.19 -10.68 10.71
C ARG A 105 12.68 -12.12 10.79
N GLY A 106 11.68 -12.47 9.97
CA GLY A 106 11.07 -13.81 9.98
C GLY A 106 10.34 -14.13 11.28
N ILE A 107 9.71 -13.11 11.94
CA ILE A 107 9.04 -13.30 13.24
C ILE A 107 7.66 -12.64 13.26
N ILE A 108 6.83 -13.11 14.19
CA ILE A 108 5.62 -12.41 14.64
C ILE A 108 5.80 -12.12 16.13
N SER A 109 5.65 -10.83 16.47
CA SER A 109 5.64 -10.37 17.86
C SER A 109 4.22 -10.27 18.39
N GLU A 110 4.06 -10.51 19.67
CA GLU A 110 2.86 -10.26 20.44
C GLU A 110 3.11 -9.14 21.43
N LEU A 111 2.23 -8.17 21.43
CA LEU A 111 2.29 -6.96 22.22
C LEU A 111 1.11 -6.95 23.18
N SER A 112 1.40 -7.05 24.48
CA SER A 112 0.38 -6.94 25.53
C SER A 112 0.37 -5.54 26.13
N PRO A 113 -0.82 -4.94 26.37
CA PRO A 113 -0.93 -3.65 27.05
C PRO A 113 -0.19 -3.68 28.39
N GLY A 114 0.72 -2.73 28.58
CA GLY A 114 1.55 -2.57 29.78
C GLY A 114 1.22 -1.29 30.54
N PRO A 115 1.96 -0.97 31.60
CA PRO A 115 1.83 0.27 32.34
C PRO A 115 2.16 1.50 31.46
N ASP A 116 1.76 2.69 31.92
CA ASP A 116 2.09 3.98 31.29
C ASP A 116 1.65 4.13 29.81
N ALA A 117 0.62 3.39 29.41
CA ALA A 117 0.13 3.32 28.02
C ALA A 117 1.23 2.92 27.02
N THR A 118 2.08 1.98 27.41
CA THR A 118 3.06 1.28 26.57
C THR A 118 2.68 -0.20 26.42
N ALA A 119 3.45 -0.98 25.64
CA ALA A 119 3.28 -2.42 25.53
C ALA A 119 4.53 -3.18 25.98
N THR A 120 4.31 -4.38 26.50
CA THR A 120 5.35 -5.40 26.59
C THR A 120 5.38 -6.19 25.27
N VAL A 121 6.58 -6.43 24.75
CA VAL A 121 6.77 -7.09 23.44
C VAL A 121 7.45 -8.43 23.67
N ARG A 122 6.87 -9.51 23.12
CA ARG A 122 7.50 -10.84 23.09
C ARG A 122 7.42 -11.45 21.69
N THR A 123 8.37 -12.29 21.33
CA THR A 123 8.28 -13.08 20.10
C THR A 123 7.27 -14.22 20.30
N LEU A 124 6.26 -14.28 19.43
CA LEU A 124 5.27 -15.35 19.40
C LEU A 124 5.70 -16.49 18.46
N LEU A 125 6.11 -16.16 17.24
CA LEU A 125 6.61 -17.08 16.23
C LEU A 125 7.95 -16.60 15.68
N SER A 126 8.79 -17.55 15.27
CA SER A 126 10.09 -17.28 14.63
C SER A 126 10.43 -18.34 13.60
N GLY A 127 11.44 -18.05 12.75
CA GLY A 127 11.87 -18.95 11.66
C GLY A 127 10.87 -19.01 10.51
N LEU A 128 10.07 -17.96 10.33
CA LEU A 128 9.15 -17.79 9.22
C LEU A 128 9.86 -17.17 8.02
N THR A 129 9.33 -17.39 6.82
CA THR A 129 9.89 -16.84 5.59
C THR A 129 9.10 -15.60 5.16
N ASN A 130 9.63 -14.42 5.49
CA ASN A 130 9.03 -13.14 5.13
C ASN A 130 7.52 -13.05 5.50
N PRO A 131 7.15 -13.29 6.79
CA PRO A 131 5.75 -13.28 7.22
C PRO A 131 5.16 -11.87 7.09
N GLN A 132 3.97 -11.75 6.51
CA GLN A 132 3.26 -10.48 6.43
C GLN A 132 1.83 -10.58 6.93
N GLY A 133 0.92 -11.15 6.17
CA GLY A 133 -0.51 -11.15 6.48
C GLY A 133 -0.86 -11.92 7.76
N LEU A 134 -1.75 -11.33 8.56
CA LEU A 134 -2.26 -11.88 9.80
C LEU A 134 -3.77 -11.78 9.83
N ALA A 135 -4.49 -12.90 10.01
CA ALA A 135 -5.94 -12.87 10.14
C ALA A 135 -6.43 -13.89 11.17
N PHE A 136 -7.26 -13.43 12.10
CA PHE A 136 -8.02 -14.33 12.96
C PHE A 136 -9.33 -14.73 12.32
N ALA A 137 -9.71 -16.01 12.51
CA ALA A 137 -11.00 -16.54 12.11
C ALA A 137 -11.51 -17.60 13.10
N THR A 138 -12.75 -18.00 12.95
CA THR A 138 -13.31 -19.13 13.67
C THR A 138 -13.48 -20.32 12.72
N LEU A 139 -12.88 -21.45 13.05
CA LEU A 139 -13.02 -22.70 12.32
C LEU A 139 -13.59 -23.77 13.26
N ASP A 140 -14.72 -24.36 12.90
CA ASP A 140 -15.42 -25.36 13.72
C ASP A 140 -15.63 -24.91 15.18
N GLY A 141 -16.02 -23.63 15.35
CA GLY A 141 -16.27 -23.01 16.65
C GLY A 141 -15.02 -22.66 17.46
N ARG A 142 -13.83 -22.81 16.88
CA ARG A 142 -12.54 -22.52 17.56
C ARG A 142 -11.77 -21.41 16.85
N PRO A 143 -11.14 -20.49 17.59
CA PRO A 143 -10.33 -19.46 16.98
C PRO A 143 -9.06 -20.08 16.35
N VAL A 144 -8.67 -19.52 15.21
CA VAL A 144 -7.45 -19.87 14.49
C VAL A 144 -6.79 -18.59 13.98
N LEU A 145 -5.45 -18.61 13.90
CA LEU A 145 -4.65 -17.55 13.27
C LEU A 145 -4.16 -18.03 11.92
N TYR A 146 -4.41 -17.25 10.86
CA TYR A 146 -3.77 -17.43 9.56
C TYR A 146 -2.58 -16.49 9.45
N VAL A 147 -1.50 -16.99 8.85
CA VAL A 147 -0.25 -16.26 8.61
C VAL A 147 0.13 -16.41 7.14
N GLY A 148 0.31 -15.29 6.43
CA GLY A 148 0.85 -15.26 5.08
C GLY A 148 2.39 -15.18 5.13
N GLU A 149 3.06 -16.21 4.59
CA GLU A 149 4.49 -16.20 4.28
C GLU A 149 4.70 -16.04 2.77
N SER A 150 5.91 -15.71 2.31
CA SER A 150 6.14 -15.48 0.87
C SER A 150 5.79 -16.69 -0.02
N GLY A 151 6.03 -17.92 0.46
CA GLY A 151 5.79 -19.16 -0.29
C GLY A 151 4.56 -19.97 0.15
N GLN A 152 3.85 -19.55 1.20
CA GLN A 152 2.74 -20.35 1.76
C GLN A 152 1.79 -19.54 2.63
N ILE A 153 0.62 -20.13 2.90
CA ILE A 153 -0.32 -19.64 3.91
C ILE A 153 -0.44 -20.71 4.99
N ASP A 154 -0.19 -20.31 6.22
CA ASP A 154 -0.24 -21.15 7.39
C ASP A 154 -1.49 -20.89 8.23
N ARG A 155 -1.90 -21.91 8.99
CA ARG A 155 -2.93 -21.79 10.01
C ARG A 155 -2.45 -22.41 11.33
N TYR A 156 -2.66 -21.68 12.41
CA TYR A 156 -2.34 -22.10 13.77
C TYR A 156 -3.61 -22.18 14.62
N PRO A 157 -3.87 -23.27 15.33
CA PRO A 157 -4.93 -23.31 16.35
C PRO A 157 -4.64 -22.29 17.45
N TRP A 158 -5.69 -21.61 17.91
CA TRP A 158 -5.55 -20.56 18.92
C TRP A 158 -6.41 -20.86 20.15
N SER A 159 -5.96 -20.42 21.32
CA SER A 159 -6.65 -20.52 22.60
C SER A 159 -6.46 -19.25 23.42
N ALA A 160 -7.10 -19.18 24.60
CA ALA A 160 -6.87 -18.10 25.56
C ALA A 160 -5.42 -17.97 26.02
N ARG A 161 -4.58 -18.98 25.76
CA ARG A 161 -3.14 -18.99 26.09
C ARG A 161 -2.24 -18.79 24.86
N GLY A 162 -2.81 -18.36 23.73
CA GLY A 162 -2.10 -18.24 22.46
C GLY A 162 -2.19 -19.50 21.60
N ILE A 163 -1.18 -19.73 20.77
CA ILE A 163 -1.09 -20.92 19.90
C ILE A 163 -1.09 -22.18 20.74
N ASN A 164 -1.97 -23.14 20.40
CA ASN A 164 -2.18 -24.36 21.18
C ASN A 164 -2.17 -25.64 20.33
N GLY A 165 -1.42 -25.68 19.26
CA GLY A 165 -1.27 -26.85 18.40
C GLY A 165 -0.29 -26.63 17.27
N SER A 166 -0.13 -27.66 16.44
CA SER A 166 0.80 -27.63 15.32
C SER A 166 0.29 -26.77 14.17
N ARG A 167 1.22 -26.17 13.43
CA ARG A 167 0.98 -25.48 12.16
C ARG A 167 0.36 -26.42 11.13
N THR A 168 -0.62 -25.90 10.40
CA THR A 168 -1.18 -26.53 9.18
C THR A 168 -0.92 -25.60 7.99
N VAL A 169 -0.25 -26.09 6.96
CA VAL A 169 -0.09 -25.36 5.70
C VAL A 169 -1.37 -25.51 4.88
N VAL A 170 -2.08 -24.41 4.60
CA VAL A 170 -3.35 -24.40 3.85
C VAL A 170 -3.18 -24.05 2.37
N ALA A 171 -2.13 -23.33 2.02
CA ALA A 171 -1.66 -23.13 0.64
C ALA A 171 -0.13 -23.20 0.64
N ARG A 172 0.46 -23.82 -0.37
CA ARG A 172 1.91 -24.02 -0.49
C ARG A 172 2.37 -23.78 -1.91
N ASP A 173 3.70 -23.75 -2.10
CA ASP A 173 4.34 -23.60 -3.40
C ASP A 173 3.84 -22.36 -4.14
N LEU A 174 3.57 -21.29 -3.37
CA LEU A 174 3.15 -20.02 -3.91
C LEU A 174 4.34 -19.31 -4.56
N PRO A 175 4.13 -18.56 -5.66
CA PRO A 175 5.21 -17.84 -6.31
C PRO A 175 5.85 -16.83 -5.36
N ASP A 176 7.12 -17.01 -5.04
CA ASP A 176 7.94 -16.13 -4.20
C ASP A 176 9.29 -15.76 -4.83
N GLN A 177 9.60 -16.36 -5.98
CA GLN A 177 10.80 -16.10 -6.78
C GLN A 177 10.38 -15.62 -8.17
N ASN A 178 11.18 -14.72 -8.74
CA ASN A 178 11.06 -14.37 -10.14
C ASN A 178 12.02 -15.25 -10.96
N PRO A 179 11.53 -16.00 -11.96
CA PRO A 179 12.40 -16.74 -12.88
C PRO A 179 13.41 -15.86 -13.63
N LEU A 180 13.13 -14.55 -13.74
CA LEU A 180 14.01 -13.56 -14.37
C LEU A 180 15.02 -12.93 -13.39
N GLY A 181 15.03 -13.33 -12.11
CA GLY A 181 15.99 -12.89 -11.10
C GLY A 181 15.56 -11.73 -10.20
N ASP A 182 14.60 -10.92 -10.61
CA ASP A 182 14.07 -9.81 -9.80
C ASP A 182 12.69 -10.16 -9.27
N ASP A 183 12.57 -10.43 -7.98
CA ASP A 183 11.28 -10.67 -7.36
C ASP A 183 10.87 -9.44 -6.54
N VAL A 184 9.88 -8.73 -7.02
CA VAL A 184 9.47 -7.43 -6.47
C VAL A 184 8.45 -7.60 -5.35
N HIS A 185 7.44 -8.48 -5.52
CA HIS A 185 6.29 -8.55 -4.63
C HIS A 185 6.11 -9.95 -4.03
N ARG A 186 6.95 -10.25 -3.02
CA ARG A 186 6.92 -11.54 -2.30
C ARG A 186 5.83 -11.64 -1.25
N PRO A 187 5.53 -10.57 -0.47
CA PRO A 187 4.64 -10.69 0.67
C PRO A 187 3.26 -11.20 0.29
N LYS A 188 2.65 -11.96 1.20
CA LYS A 188 1.27 -12.43 1.09
C LYS A 188 0.48 -11.86 2.25
N ASP A 189 -0.46 -10.97 1.94
CA ASP A 189 -1.47 -10.58 2.91
C ASP A 189 -2.60 -11.60 2.93
N VAL A 190 -3.38 -11.63 4.01
CA VAL A 190 -4.41 -12.64 4.24
C VAL A 190 -5.67 -12.01 4.81
N ALA A 191 -6.82 -12.36 4.24
CA ALA A 191 -8.12 -12.09 4.82
C ALA A 191 -8.98 -13.35 4.84
N VAL A 192 -9.87 -13.50 5.83
CA VAL A 192 -10.78 -14.64 5.92
C VAL A 192 -12.21 -14.12 5.89
N ALA A 193 -12.95 -14.49 4.85
CA ALA A 193 -14.34 -14.12 4.69
C ALA A 193 -15.24 -14.85 5.72
N PRO A 194 -16.47 -14.36 5.98
CA PRO A 194 -17.38 -14.98 6.96
C PRO A 194 -17.74 -16.44 6.68
N ASP A 195 -17.65 -16.89 5.42
CA ASP A 195 -17.86 -18.30 5.02
C ASP A 195 -16.62 -19.17 5.28
N GLY A 196 -15.54 -18.60 5.84
CA GLY A 196 -14.27 -19.27 6.11
C GLY A 196 -13.31 -19.33 4.93
N THR A 197 -13.69 -18.84 3.76
CA THR A 197 -12.76 -18.77 2.61
C THR A 197 -11.59 -17.86 2.92
N VAL A 198 -10.38 -18.36 2.71
CA VAL A 198 -9.11 -17.66 2.96
C VAL A 198 -8.65 -17.02 1.65
N TYR A 199 -8.57 -15.70 1.62
CA TYR A 199 -8.09 -14.90 0.50
C TYR A 199 -6.67 -14.43 0.76
N PHE A 200 -5.84 -14.38 -0.29
CA PHE A 200 -4.49 -13.85 -0.22
C PHE A 200 -4.04 -13.30 -1.58
N ASN A 201 -3.13 -12.34 -1.56
CA ASN A 201 -2.53 -11.81 -2.79
C ASN A 201 -1.35 -12.65 -3.27
N VAL A 202 -1.12 -12.65 -4.56
CA VAL A 202 0.15 -13.03 -5.19
C VAL A 202 0.56 -11.87 -6.09
N GLY A 203 1.51 -11.07 -5.65
CA GLY A 203 1.95 -9.89 -6.37
C GLY A 203 2.71 -10.20 -7.65
N SER A 204 2.90 -9.19 -8.49
CA SER A 204 3.60 -9.32 -9.78
C SER A 204 5.08 -9.66 -9.61
N SER A 205 5.68 -10.23 -10.64
CA SER A 205 7.10 -10.57 -10.69
C SER A 205 8.00 -9.37 -10.94
N SER A 206 7.42 -8.28 -11.49
CA SER A 206 8.16 -7.05 -11.79
C SER A 206 7.22 -5.85 -11.88
N ASN A 207 7.76 -4.69 -12.26
CA ASN A 207 6.98 -3.47 -12.42
C ASN A 207 5.85 -3.58 -13.47
N ALA A 208 6.09 -4.26 -14.60
CA ALA A 208 5.08 -4.46 -15.65
C ALA A 208 5.47 -5.66 -16.53
N ASN A 209 5.19 -6.89 -16.08
CA ASN A 209 5.50 -8.12 -16.81
C ASN A 209 4.23 -8.79 -17.37
N PRO A 210 4.00 -8.78 -18.70
CA PRO A 210 2.86 -9.48 -19.32
C PRO A 210 2.82 -10.99 -19.05
N ASP A 211 3.97 -11.64 -18.87
CA ASP A 211 4.07 -13.09 -18.65
C ASP A 211 3.39 -13.52 -17.36
N ASP A 212 3.31 -12.65 -16.34
CA ASP A 212 2.60 -12.92 -15.09
C ASP A 212 1.14 -13.36 -15.30
N ARG A 213 0.53 -12.95 -16.41
CA ARG A 213 -0.86 -13.32 -16.77
C ARG A 213 -1.02 -14.74 -17.30
N THR A 214 0.05 -15.32 -17.83
CA THR A 214 0.04 -16.61 -18.54
C THR A 214 0.87 -17.69 -17.88
N MET A 215 1.67 -17.36 -16.87
CA MET A 215 2.48 -18.32 -16.11
C MET A 215 1.60 -19.42 -15.48
N SER A 216 2.14 -20.63 -15.38
CA SER A 216 1.49 -21.78 -14.74
C SER A 216 1.21 -21.52 -13.25
N GLN A 217 2.07 -20.77 -12.59
CA GLN A 217 1.84 -20.19 -11.28
C GLN A 217 1.44 -18.72 -11.46
N PRO A 218 0.15 -18.37 -11.39
CA PRO A 218 -0.33 -17.04 -11.71
C PRO A 218 0.19 -16.00 -10.70
N ARG A 219 0.58 -14.83 -11.23
CA ARG A 219 0.95 -13.65 -10.45
C ARG A 219 0.01 -12.48 -10.77
N ALA A 220 0.16 -11.40 -10.04
CA ALA A 220 -0.72 -10.23 -10.12
C ALA A 220 -2.19 -10.63 -9.98
N VAL A 221 -2.50 -11.40 -8.93
CA VAL A 221 -3.82 -11.99 -8.67
C VAL A 221 -4.19 -11.95 -7.19
N ILE A 222 -5.49 -12.01 -6.92
CA ILE A 222 -6.02 -12.46 -5.63
C ILE A 222 -6.42 -13.92 -5.77
N MET A 223 -5.96 -14.73 -4.86
CA MET A 223 -6.28 -16.16 -4.76
C MET A 223 -7.18 -16.43 -3.57
N ALA A 224 -7.87 -17.56 -3.61
CA ALA A 224 -8.62 -18.09 -2.47
C ALA A 224 -8.43 -19.59 -2.32
N VAL A 225 -8.52 -20.04 -1.07
CA VAL A 225 -8.45 -21.44 -0.68
C VAL A 225 -9.49 -21.71 0.43
N SER A 226 -10.03 -22.92 0.51
CA SER A 226 -10.89 -23.29 1.64
C SER A 226 -10.06 -23.41 2.93
N PRO A 227 -10.69 -23.33 4.12
CA PRO A 227 -10.00 -23.52 5.40
C PRO A 227 -9.27 -24.87 5.51
N ALA A 228 -9.73 -25.86 4.77
CA ALA A 228 -9.14 -27.21 4.73
C ALA A 228 -7.96 -27.34 3.74
N GLY A 229 -7.52 -26.23 3.11
CA GLY A 229 -6.46 -26.25 2.10
C GLY A 229 -6.89 -26.87 0.75
N LYS A 230 -8.18 -26.87 0.44
CA LYS A 230 -8.73 -27.39 -0.82
C LYS A 230 -9.26 -26.25 -1.70
N ASN A 231 -9.44 -26.55 -2.99
CA ASN A 231 -10.02 -25.60 -3.95
C ASN A 231 -9.23 -24.30 -4.08
N LEU A 232 -7.89 -24.40 -4.11
CA LEU A 232 -7.02 -23.28 -4.42
C LEU A 232 -7.36 -22.76 -5.83
N ARG A 233 -7.68 -21.47 -5.95
CA ARG A 233 -8.11 -20.85 -7.20
C ARG A 233 -7.76 -19.38 -7.27
N VAL A 234 -7.61 -18.88 -8.48
CA VAL A 234 -7.58 -17.44 -8.75
C VAL A 234 -9.01 -16.90 -8.64
N VAL A 235 -9.18 -15.81 -7.90
CA VAL A 235 -10.45 -15.09 -7.75
C VAL A 235 -10.48 -13.88 -8.67
N GLU A 236 -9.43 -13.08 -8.67
CA GLU A 236 -9.33 -11.84 -9.43
C GLU A 236 -7.96 -11.74 -10.09
N ARG A 237 -7.89 -11.16 -11.28
CA ARG A 237 -6.66 -11.00 -12.08
C ARG A 237 -6.32 -9.54 -12.31
N GLY A 238 -5.11 -9.29 -12.79
CA GLY A 238 -4.66 -7.94 -13.13
C GLY A 238 -4.47 -7.05 -11.91
N VAL A 239 -4.23 -7.64 -10.74
CA VAL A 239 -3.96 -6.98 -9.45
C VAL A 239 -2.46 -6.94 -9.25
N ARG A 240 -1.80 -5.84 -9.62
CA ARG A 240 -0.33 -5.77 -9.62
C ARG A 240 0.30 -6.20 -8.30
N ASN A 241 -0.03 -5.52 -7.22
CA ASN A 241 0.33 -5.90 -5.86
C ASN A 241 -0.78 -5.49 -4.90
N GLY A 242 -1.73 -6.41 -4.68
CA GLY A 242 -2.92 -6.20 -3.86
C GLY A 242 -2.68 -6.54 -2.41
N GLU A 243 -1.77 -5.84 -1.75
CA GLU A 243 -1.63 -5.86 -0.29
C GLU A 243 -2.86 -5.21 0.37
N GLY A 244 -2.95 -5.20 1.68
CA GLY A 244 -4.06 -4.57 2.38
C GLY A 244 -5.40 -5.28 2.16
N LEU A 245 -5.43 -6.60 2.33
CA LEU A 245 -6.67 -7.36 2.29
C LEU A 245 -7.49 -7.16 3.58
N ALA A 246 -8.76 -6.77 3.43
CA ALA A 246 -9.66 -6.53 4.55
C ALA A 246 -11.07 -7.02 4.28
N VAL A 247 -11.80 -7.38 5.34
CA VAL A 247 -13.21 -7.79 5.24
C VAL A 247 -14.11 -6.62 5.61
N ALA A 248 -14.95 -6.21 4.68
CA ALA A 248 -15.93 -5.15 4.87
C ALA A 248 -17.07 -5.59 5.80
N PRO A 249 -17.87 -4.65 6.36
CA PRO A 249 -18.99 -4.96 7.24
C PRO A 249 -20.06 -5.86 6.62
N ASP A 250 -20.15 -5.93 5.31
CA ASP A 250 -21.07 -6.80 4.58
C ASP A 250 -20.49 -8.20 4.24
N GLY A 251 -19.25 -8.45 4.68
CA GLY A 251 -18.54 -9.72 4.44
C GLY A 251 -17.74 -9.75 3.13
N THR A 252 -17.80 -8.71 2.30
CA THR A 252 -17.00 -8.62 1.07
C THR A 252 -15.53 -8.39 1.40
N VAL A 253 -14.64 -9.12 0.75
CA VAL A 253 -13.19 -8.88 0.84
C VAL A 253 -12.81 -7.72 -0.08
N TRP A 254 -11.95 -6.84 0.38
CA TRP A 254 -11.41 -5.70 -0.35
C TRP A 254 -9.89 -5.79 -0.41
N THR A 255 -9.30 -5.14 -1.42
CA THR A 255 -7.86 -5.00 -1.53
C THR A 255 -7.46 -3.57 -1.87
N ALA A 256 -6.32 -3.14 -1.34
CA ALA A 256 -5.61 -1.95 -1.77
C ALA A 256 -4.42 -2.36 -2.65
N VAL A 257 -4.31 -1.79 -3.85
CA VAL A 257 -3.37 -2.20 -4.88
C VAL A 257 -2.32 -1.13 -5.11
N ASN A 258 -1.07 -1.49 -4.91
CA ASN A 258 0.08 -0.67 -5.29
C ASN A 258 0.35 -0.83 -6.80
N ASN A 259 0.15 0.23 -7.57
CA ASN A 259 0.27 0.24 -9.02
C ASN A 259 1.71 0.46 -9.50
N ARG A 260 1.92 0.48 -10.83
CA ARG A 260 3.25 0.52 -11.45
C ARG A 260 3.96 1.86 -11.26
N ASP A 261 5.28 1.79 -11.23
CA ASP A 261 6.17 2.95 -11.28
C ASP A 261 6.56 3.29 -12.72
N ASN A 262 7.09 4.49 -12.97
CA ASN A 262 7.65 4.91 -14.25
C ASN A 262 6.72 4.63 -15.43
N ILE A 263 5.44 5.00 -15.29
CA ILE A 263 4.45 4.81 -16.35
C ILE A 263 4.80 5.63 -17.59
N SER A 264 4.62 5.02 -18.77
CA SER A 264 4.83 5.69 -20.04
C SER A 264 3.62 6.54 -20.43
N TYR A 265 3.86 7.71 -21.03
CA TYR A 265 2.82 8.62 -21.47
C TYR A 265 1.96 8.00 -22.59
N PRO A 266 0.62 7.99 -22.48
CA PRO A 266 -0.24 7.19 -23.32
C PRO A 266 -0.78 7.92 -24.57
N SER A 267 -0.41 9.20 -24.79
CA SER A 267 -1.00 10.03 -25.85
C SER A 267 0.05 10.61 -26.80
N ARG A 268 -0.37 10.97 -28.03
CA ARG A 268 0.55 11.47 -29.06
C ARG A 268 0.74 13.00 -29.10
N PRO A 269 -0.26 13.84 -28.75
CA PRO A 269 -0.06 15.28 -28.71
C PRO A 269 1.13 15.68 -27.81
N ALA A 270 1.85 16.73 -28.20
CA ALA A 270 2.98 17.22 -27.40
C ALA A 270 2.58 17.46 -25.95
N TYR A 271 3.46 17.06 -25.02
CA TYR A 271 3.22 17.13 -23.58
C TYR A 271 4.46 17.63 -22.85
N HIS A 272 4.32 18.69 -22.04
CA HIS A 272 5.41 19.29 -21.26
C HIS A 272 6.72 19.50 -22.04
N GLY A 273 6.63 20.01 -23.29
CA GLY A 273 7.78 20.31 -24.14
C GLY A 273 8.35 19.11 -24.92
N VAL A 274 7.80 17.92 -24.75
CA VAL A 274 8.14 16.73 -25.53
C VAL A 274 7.21 16.65 -26.75
N SER A 275 7.78 16.69 -27.96
CA SER A 275 7.00 16.74 -29.21
C SER A 275 6.42 15.39 -29.65
N ASP A 276 7.08 14.29 -29.30
CA ASP A 276 6.59 12.91 -29.53
C ASP A 276 6.62 12.13 -28.22
N PRO A 277 5.64 12.36 -27.31
CA PRO A 277 5.68 11.85 -25.96
C PRO A 277 5.19 10.39 -25.82
N PHE A 278 4.52 9.83 -26.84
CA PHE A 278 3.91 8.51 -26.74
C PHE A 278 4.92 7.42 -26.38
N GLY A 279 4.65 6.68 -25.34
CA GLY A 279 5.52 5.60 -24.86
C GLY A 279 6.75 6.07 -24.07
N GLN A 280 6.98 7.38 -23.94
CA GLN A 280 8.08 7.92 -23.14
C GLN A 280 7.69 8.04 -21.67
N VAL A 281 8.66 7.82 -20.76
CA VAL A 281 8.51 8.10 -19.33
C VAL A 281 8.76 9.60 -19.13
N ILE A 282 7.73 10.34 -18.81
CA ILE A 282 7.78 11.80 -18.62
C ILE A 282 7.44 12.09 -17.16
N GLN A 283 8.37 12.66 -16.40
CA GLN A 283 8.23 12.87 -14.96
C GLN A 283 6.94 13.60 -14.56
N ALA A 284 6.51 14.59 -15.34
CA ALA A 284 5.28 15.33 -15.08
C ALA A 284 4.04 14.41 -15.13
N TYR A 285 4.01 13.41 -16.02
CA TYR A 285 2.95 12.41 -16.08
C TYR A 285 3.11 11.36 -14.97
N VAL A 286 4.33 10.84 -14.76
CA VAL A 286 4.63 9.89 -13.69
C VAL A 286 4.18 10.42 -12.34
N ASN A 287 4.37 11.72 -12.04
CA ASN A 287 4.02 12.31 -10.76
C ASN A 287 2.55 12.10 -10.34
N GLU A 288 1.64 12.00 -11.31
CA GLU A 288 0.20 11.93 -11.04
C GLU A 288 -0.44 10.65 -11.57
N HIS A 289 0.33 9.73 -12.22
CA HIS A 289 -0.18 8.49 -12.82
C HIS A 289 0.75 7.29 -12.58
N PRO A 290 0.17 6.07 -12.55
CA PRO A 290 -1.27 5.79 -12.43
C PRO A 290 -1.74 5.97 -10.99
N ALA A 291 -3.05 6.13 -10.78
CA ALA A 291 -3.63 6.05 -9.45
C ALA A 291 -3.41 4.64 -8.86
N ASP A 292 -3.20 4.55 -7.53
CA ASP A 292 -3.34 3.28 -6.81
C ASP A 292 -4.83 2.97 -6.61
N GLU A 293 -5.18 1.73 -6.28
CA GLU A 293 -6.57 1.27 -6.32
C GLU A 293 -7.03 0.73 -4.97
N VAL A 294 -8.30 1.00 -4.61
CA VAL A 294 -9.00 0.30 -3.53
C VAL A 294 -10.32 -0.24 -4.08
N VAL A 295 -10.45 -1.56 -4.08
CA VAL A 295 -11.54 -2.26 -4.77
C VAL A 295 -12.05 -3.47 -3.99
N PRO A 296 -13.36 -3.82 -4.11
CA PRO A 296 -13.86 -5.10 -3.62
C PRO A 296 -13.30 -6.23 -4.48
N VAL A 297 -12.85 -7.30 -3.87
CA VAL A 297 -12.41 -8.52 -4.59
C VAL A 297 -13.63 -9.22 -5.18
N THR A 298 -13.63 -9.36 -6.51
CA THR A 298 -14.78 -9.91 -7.24
C THR A 298 -14.35 -11.10 -8.09
N ALA A 299 -15.05 -12.22 -7.94
CA ALA A 299 -14.74 -13.43 -8.69
C ALA A 299 -14.87 -13.21 -10.21
N GLY A 300 -13.83 -13.57 -10.94
CA GLY A 300 -13.76 -13.45 -12.39
C GLY A 300 -13.43 -12.04 -12.90
N ARG A 301 -13.28 -11.03 -12.02
CA ARG A 301 -12.89 -9.69 -12.43
C ARG A 301 -11.42 -9.64 -12.85
N ASP A 302 -11.12 -8.74 -13.77
CA ASP A 302 -9.79 -8.37 -14.23
C ASP A 302 -9.62 -6.84 -14.03
N LEU A 303 -8.57 -6.41 -13.32
CA LEU A 303 -8.17 -5.02 -13.16
C LEU A 303 -7.18 -4.55 -14.23
N GLY A 304 -6.84 -5.44 -15.17
CA GLY A 304 -6.16 -5.08 -16.42
C GLY A 304 -4.63 -5.02 -16.37
N TRP A 305 -3.98 -4.98 -15.21
CA TRP A 305 -2.52 -4.95 -15.15
C TRP A 305 -1.90 -6.14 -15.92
N PRO A 306 -0.80 -5.99 -16.67
CA PRO A 306 -0.04 -4.76 -16.93
C PRO A 306 -0.49 -3.98 -18.17
N TYR A 307 -1.62 -4.34 -18.77
CA TYR A 307 -2.11 -3.79 -20.01
C TYR A 307 -2.93 -2.51 -19.86
N CYS A 308 -3.54 -2.33 -18.70
CA CYS A 308 -4.42 -1.19 -18.42
C CYS A 308 -4.03 -0.52 -17.09
N ASN A 309 -4.13 0.79 -17.06
CA ASN A 309 -3.86 1.59 -15.86
C ASN A 309 -5.10 2.43 -15.52
N PRO A 310 -5.47 2.59 -14.23
CA PRO A 310 -6.52 3.52 -13.85
C PRO A 310 -6.08 4.96 -14.12
N ASP A 311 -7.01 5.78 -14.63
CA ASP A 311 -6.72 7.14 -15.06
C ASP A 311 -7.81 8.11 -14.61
N GLN A 312 -7.46 9.04 -13.73
CA GLN A 312 -8.37 10.06 -13.20
C GLN A 312 -8.67 11.17 -14.20
N ASP A 313 -7.81 11.40 -15.20
CA ASP A 313 -7.99 12.45 -16.18
C ASP A 313 -9.11 12.11 -17.17
N LEU A 314 -9.36 10.81 -17.38
CA LEU A 314 -10.49 10.31 -18.16
C LEU A 314 -11.81 10.27 -17.39
N ASN A 315 -11.81 10.63 -16.09
CA ASN A 315 -13.01 10.59 -15.26
C ASN A 315 -13.86 11.87 -15.39
N HIS A 316 -15.10 11.82 -14.93
CA HIS A 316 -16.00 12.97 -14.90
C HIS A 316 -16.57 13.17 -13.49
N PRO A 317 -16.30 14.33 -12.82
CA PRO A 317 -15.39 15.40 -13.30
C PRO A 317 -13.93 14.91 -13.36
N ALA A 318 -13.14 15.51 -14.24
CA ALA A 318 -11.72 15.20 -14.37
C ALA A 318 -11.01 15.37 -13.03
N GLY A 319 -10.09 14.45 -12.70
CA GLY A 319 -9.41 14.41 -11.41
C GLY A 319 -10.21 13.78 -10.27
N SER A 320 -11.47 13.35 -10.50
CA SER A 320 -12.22 12.58 -9.50
C SER A 320 -11.57 11.23 -9.26
N MET A 321 -11.28 10.92 -7.99
CA MET A 321 -10.65 9.66 -7.56
C MET A 321 -11.68 8.56 -7.22
N VAL A 322 -12.94 8.73 -7.60
CA VAL A 322 -13.99 7.72 -7.37
C VAL A 322 -14.49 7.23 -8.72
N ASN A 323 -14.62 5.92 -8.86
CA ASN A 323 -15.12 5.26 -10.05
C ASN A 323 -14.26 5.53 -11.29
N LEU A 324 -12.93 5.25 -11.19
CA LEU A 324 -11.95 5.54 -12.23
C LEU A 324 -12.09 4.61 -13.44
N PRO A 325 -12.03 5.14 -14.67
CA PRO A 325 -11.86 4.35 -15.88
C PRO A 325 -10.41 3.87 -16.01
N PHE A 326 -10.19 2.98 -17.00
CA PHE A 326 -8.85 2.53 -17.38
C PHE A 326 -8.45 3.09 -18.73
N ILE A 327 -7.13 3.35 -18.87
CA ILE A 327 -6.47 3.66 -20.14
C ILE A 327 -5.53 2.52 -20.54
N ALA A 328 -5.33 2.32 -21.85
CA ALA A 328 -4.37 1.36 -22.35
C ALA A 328 -2.94 1.80 -22.06
N ASP A 329 -2.11 0.88 -21.55
CA ASP A 329 -0.69 1.12 -21.35
C ASP A 329 0.01 1.30 -22.72
N ALA A 330 0.84 2.34 -22.85
CA ALA A 330 1.46 2.69 -24.12
C ALA A 330 2.50 1.66 -24.59
N VAL A 331 3.09 0.89 -23.68
CA VAL A 331 4.17 -0.07 -23.98
C VAL A 331 3.66 -1.50 -24.00
N THR A 332 2.92 -1.92 -22.98
CA THR A 332 2.46 -3.31 -22.86
C THR A 332 1.16 -3.59 -23.61
N ASN A 333 0.39 -2.53 -23.95
CA ASN A 333 -0.89 -2.64 -24.67
C ASN A 333 -1.11 -1.49 -25.66
N PRO A 334 -0.16 -1.24 -26.56
CA PRO A 334 -0.27 -0.11 -27.50
C PRO A 334 -1.53 -0.24 -28.36
N GLY A 335 -2.35 0.82 -28.33
CA GLY A 335 -3.62 0.85 -29.05
C GLY A 335 -4.70 -0.08 -28.53
N GLY A 336 -4.55 -0.67 -27.35
CA GLY A 336 -5.56 -1.54 -26.73
C GLY A 336 -5.68 -2.92 -27.40
N THR A 337 -4.63 -3.41 -28.06
CA THR A 337 -4.67 -4.63 -28.89
C THR A 337 -4.64 -5.93 -28.07
N HIS A 338 -4.07 -5.90 -26.86
CA HIS A 338 -3.99 -7.06 -25.96
C HIS A 338 -5.19 -7.14 -25.02
N LEU A 339 -5.72 -6.00 -24.57
CA LEU A 339 -6.86 -5.92 -23.68
C LEU A 339 -7.64 -4.62 -23.94
N ASN A 340 -8.96 -4.73 -24.06
CA ASN A 340 -9.83 -3.56 -24.16
C ASN A 340 -10.07 -2.95 -22.76
N CYS A 341 -9.27 -1.95 -22.41
CA CYS A 341 -9.33 -1.29 -21.10
C CYS A 341 -10.67 -0.57 -20.85
N GLY A 342 -11.32 -0.07 -21.88
CA GLY A 342 -12.63 0.58 -21.78
C GLY A 342 -13.78 -0.36 -21.40
N ALA A 343 -13.58 -1.68 -21.54
CA ALA A 343 -14.57 -2.70 -21.14
C ALA A 343 -14.40 -3.19 -19.70
N LEU A 344 -13.32 -2.80 -19.02
CA LEU A 344 -13.06 -3.22 -17.65
C LEU A 344 -14.00 -2.52 -16.66
N PRO A 345 -14.42 -3.21 -15.60
CA PRO A 345 -15.14 -2.57 -14.48
C PRO A 345 -14.27 -1.49 -13.84
N ARG A 346 -14.85 -0.33 -13.61
CA ARG A 346 -14.14 0.83 -13.05
C ARG A 346 -13.59 0.57 -11.65
N VAL A 347 -12.47 1.21 -11.31
CA VAL A 347 -11.90 1.22 -9.96
C VAL A 347 -12.79 2.02 -9.03
N GLN A 348 -13.23 1.43 -7.93
CA GLN A 348 -14.20 2.11 -7.06
C GLN A 348 -13.61 3.35 -6.38
N VAL A 349 -12.42 3.24 -5.79
CA VAL A 349 -11.69 4.37 -5.21
C VAL A 349 -10.25 4.32 -5.69
N GLY A 350 -9.79 5.41 -6.30
CA GLY A 350 -8.38 5.66 -6.56
C GLY A 350 -7.72 6.33 -5.36
N LEU A 351 -6.51 5.95 -5.09
CA LEU A 351 -5.60 6.72 -4.24
C LEU A 351 -4.69 7.55 -5.14
N PRO A 352 -4.19 8.70 -4.68
CA PRO A 352 -3.24 9.49 -5.46
C PRO A 352 -2.05 8.63 -5.90
N ALA A 353 -1.59 8.81 -7.13
CA ALA A 353 -0.50 8.05 -7.72
C ALA A 353 0.69 7.89 -6.76
N HIS A 354 1.28 6.70 -6.75
CA HIS A 354 2.44 6.38 -5.91
C HIS A 354 2.21 6.56 -4.40
N SER A 355 0.99 6.34 -3.95
CA SER A 355 0.68 6.25 -2.51
C SER A 355 1.34 5.01 -1.88
N ALA A 356 1.50 3.95 -2.65
CA ALA A 356 2.04 2.65 -2.21
C ALA A 356 1.28 2.11 -0.98
N PRO A 357 0.00 1.74 -1.13
CA PRO A 357 -0.81 1.17 -0.05
C PRO A 357 -0.24 -0.18 0.40
N ILE A 358 -0.29 -0.42 1.72
CA ILE A 358 0.17 -1.66 2.35
C ILE A 358 -0.98 -2.31 3.12
N GLY A 359 -1.17 -1.96 4.40
CA GLY A 359 -2.22 -2.51 5.24
C GLY A 359 -3.55 -1.77 5.07
N MET A 360 -4.65 -2.50 5.19
CA MET A 360 -6.02 -1.98 5.15
C MET A 360 -6.86 -2.62 6.24
N SER A 361 -7.71 -1.84 6.90
CA SER A 361 -8.70 -2.39 7.81
C SER A 361 -10.02 -1.60 7.78
N PHE A 362 -11.14 -2.29 8.03
CA PHE A 362 -12.43 -1.65 8.25
C PHE A 362 -12.62 -1.35 9.74
N LEU A 363 -13.13 -0.16 10.04
CA LEU A 363 -13.30 0.33 11.40
C LEU A 363 -14.71 0.08 11.97
N ALA A 364 -15.63 -0.43 11.15
CA ALA A 364 -16.99 -0.71 11.57
C ALA A 364 -17.02 -1.75 12.71
N GLY A 365 -17.84 -1.47 13.73
CA GLY A 365 -17.91 -2.32 14.93
C GLY A 365 -16.78 -2.11 15.93
N SER A 366 -15.79 -1.28 15.63
CA SER A 366 -14.74 -0.88 16.57
C SER A 366 -15.28 0.08 17.63
N LYS A 367 -14.51 0.24 18.71
CA LYS A 367 -14.79 1.26 19.75
C LYS A 367 -14.25 2.66 19.38
N LEU A 368 -13.67 2.83 18.21
CA LEU A 368 -13.19 4.12 17.74
C LEU A 368 -14.39 5.09 17.66
N ALA A 369 -14.27 6.24 18.31
CA ALA A 369 -15.39 7.18 18.43
C ALA A 369 -15.46 8.16 17.24
N GLY A 370 -16.67 8.72 17.03
CA GLY A 370 -16.90 9.83 16.12
C GLY A 370 -16.99 9.45 14.64
N THR A 371 -16.75 10.42 13.79
CA THR A 371 -16.92 10.33 12.32
C THR A 371 -16.07 9.20 11.69
N TRP A 372 -14.94 8.87 12.30
CA TRP A 372 -13.96 7.95 11.76
C TRP A 372 -14.32 6.46 11.97
N SER A 373 -15.29 6.15 12.82
CA SER A 373 -15.65 4.76 13.18
C SER A 373 -16.37 3.99 12.07
N GLY A 374 -16.87 4.64 11.04
CA GLY A 374 -17.74 4.05 10.00
C GLY A 374 -17.07 3.92 8.64
N GLY A 375 -15.77 3.71 8.56
CA GLY A 375 -15.06 3.64 7.28
C GLY A 375 -13.99 2.56 7.24
N ALA A 376 -13.09 2.70 6.26
CA ALA A 376 -11.85 1.92 6.16
C ALA A 376 -10.64 2.83 6.27
N VAL A 377 -9.54 2.30 6.76
CA VAL A 377 -8.22 2.94 6.74
C VAL A 377 -7.26 2.14 5.89
N VAL A 378 -6.34 2.87 5.23
CA VAL A 378 -5.24 2.30 4.45
C VAL A 378 -3.97 3.04 4.83
N ALA A 379 -2.95 2.31 5.25
CA ALA A 379 -1.63 2.86 5.45
C ALA A 379 -0.89 2.93 4.10
N VAL A 380 -0.27 4.07 3.82
CA VAL A 380 0.43 4.32 2.55
C VAL A 380 1.87 4.74 2.80
N HIS A 381 2.79 4.09 2.12
CA HIS A 381 4.25 4.30 2.27
C HIS A 381 4.77 5.55 1.57
N GLY A 382 3.99 6.14 0.65
CA GLY A 382 4.43 7.24 -0.20
C GLY A 382 5.42 6.81 -1.29
N SER A 383 5.78 7.75 -2.17
CA SER A 383 6.50 7.45 -3.42
C SER A 383 8.02 7.56 -3.30
N TRP A 384 8.71 6.89 -4.20
CA TRP A 384 10.13 7.09 -4.49
C TRP A 384 10.36 7.75 -5.87
N ASP A 385 9.47 7.54 -6.83
CA ASP A 385 9.59 8.00 -8.23
C ASP A 385 8.82 9.30 -8.54
N ARG A 386 7.98 9.79 -7.63
CA ARG A 386 7.33 11.10 -7.72
C ARG A 386 8.26 12.23 -7.24
N HIS A 387 8.24 13.35 -7.91
CA HIS A 387 9.03 14.54 -7.55
C HIS A 387 8.15 15.80 -7.44
N PRO A 388 8.03 16.44 -6.24
CA PRO A 388 8.56 16.01 -4.95
C PRO A 388 7.87 14.70 -4.45
N PRO A 389 8.53 13.93 -3.56
CA PRO A 389 7.99 12.66 -3.09
C PRO A 389 6.63 12.82 -2.41
N ARG A 390 5.70 11.88 -2.66
CA ARG A 390 4.43 11.80 -1.91
C ARG A 390 4.74 11.33 -0.49
N ALA A 391 4.22 12.08 0.48
CA ALA A 391 4.43 11.77 1.89
C ALA A 391 3.68 10.50 2.31
N PRO A 392 4.27 9.67 3.20
CA PRO A 392 3.58 8.58 3.87
C PRO A 392 2.42 9.10 4.74
N ALA A 393 1.36 8.31 4.84
CA ALA A 393 0.15 8.68 5.57
C ALA A 393 -0.70 7.45 5.97
N VAL A 394 -1.69 7.67 6.83
CA VAL A 394 -2.86 6.79 6.95
C VAL A 394 -4.04 7.53 6.32
N LEU A 395 -4.66 6.92 5.33
CA LEU A 395 -5.83 7.44 4.65
C LEU A 395 -7.09 6.81 5.23
N TRP A 396 -8.20 7.56 5.24
CA TRP A 396 -9.51 7.07 5.65
C TRP A 396 -10.52 7.29 4.52
N MET A 397 -11.44 6.33 4.37
CA MET A 397 -12.50 6.33 3.37
C MET A 397 -13.83 6.01 4.06
N PRO A 398 -14.91 6.82 3.89
CA PRO A 398 -16.20 6.54 4.48
C PRO A 398 -16.86 5.32 3.84
N TRP A 399 -17.46 4.44 4.64
CA TRP A 399 -18.25 3.31 4.17
C TRP A 399 -19.72 3.69 4.02
N ASN A 400 -20.29 3.41 2.86
CA ASN A 400 -21.72 3.54 2.60
C ASN A 400 -22.38 2.14 2.62
N ALA A 401 -23.07 1.82 3.69
CA ALA A 401 -23.70 0.50 3.86
C ALA A 401 -24.87 0.23 2.88
N LYS A 402 -25.50 1.26 2.30
CA LYS A 402 -26.59 1.08 1.32
C LYS A 402 -26.06 0.67 -0.04
N THR A 403 -25.01 1.31 -0.49
CA THR A 403 -24.38 1.05 -1.79
C THR A 403 -23.26 0.02 -1.70
N ARG A 404 -22.79 -0.32 -0.49
CA ARG A 404 -21.65 -1.19 -0.22
C ARG A 404 -20.37 -0.68 -0.90
N THR A 405 -20.12 0.62 -0.74
CA THR A 405 -19.02 1.33 -1.40
C THR A 405 -18.24 2.15 -0.40
N LEU A 406 -16.96 2.35 -0.72
CA LEU A 406 -16.10 3.34 -0.07
C LEU A 406 -16.21 4.67 -0.82
N GLY A 407 -16.19 5.79 -0.09
CA GLY A 407 -16.06 7.12 -0.65
C GLY A 407 -14.62 7.54 -0.85
N ALA A 408 -14.39 8.77 -1.33
CA ALA A 408 -13.06 9.31 -1.59
C ALA A 408 -12.17 9.27 -0.33
N ALA A 409 -10.90 8.97 -0.53
CA ALA A 409 -9.91 8.92 0.54
C ALA A 409 -9.55 10.34 1.02
N VAL A 410 -9.39 10.48 2.33
CA VAL A 410 -8.86 11.68 2.98
C VAL A 410 -7.73 11.30 3.94
N THR A 411 -6.76 12.20 4.14
CA THR A 411 -5.67 11.95 5.08
C THR A 411 -6.20 12.01 6.51
N LEU A 412 -6.06 10.88 7.24
CA LEU A 412 -6.37 10.78 8.67
C LEU A 412 -5.14 11.09 9.53
N VAL A 413 -3.99 10.51 9.17
CA VAL A 413 -2.72 10.71 9.87
C VAL A 413 -1.65 11.07 8.86
N GLY A 414 -0.96 12.18 9.06
CA GLY A 414 0.18 12.63 8.25
C GLY A 414 1.33 13.12 9.10
N GLY A 415 2.37 13.67 8.46
CA GLY A 415 3.51 14.26 9.15
C GLY A 415 4.73 13.34 9.29
N PHE A 416 4.75 12.21 8.58
CA PHE A 416 5.87 11.26 8.57
C PHE A 416 7.06 11.68 7.68
N GLN A 417 6.92 12.79 6.98
CA GLN A 417 7.91 13.35 6.08
C GLN A 417 8.05 14.84 6.37
N ASP A 418 9.25 15.36 6.35
CA ASP A 418 9.52 16.80 6.50
C ASP A 418 9.33 17.57 5.18
N PRO A 419 9.37 18.93 5.19
CA PRO A 419 9.25 19.74 3.98
C PRO A 419 10.36 19.51 2.95
N ALA A 420 11.52 18.99 3.34
CA ALA A 420 12.61 18.65 2.43
C ALA A 420 12.39 17.31 1.72
N GLY A 421 11.41 16.53 2.15
CA GLY A 421 11.09 15.21 1.62
C GLY A 421 11.73 14.05 2.38
N ASP A 422 12.44 14.34 3.48
CA ASP A 422 13.07 13.32 4.30
C ASP A 422 12.04 12.64 5.21
N ARG A 423 11.95 11.32 5.12
CA ARG A 423 11.00 10.50 5.85
C ARG A 423 11.61 9.99 7.14
N TRP A 424 10.97 10.30 8.26
CA TRP A 424 11.33 9.75 9.55
C TRP A 424 10.49 8.54 9.95
N GLY A 425 9.36 8.31 9.26
CA GLY A 425 8.46 7.19 9.46
C GLY A 425 7.72 6.82 8.17
N ARG A 426 7.25 5.57 8.09
CA ARG A 426 6.43 5.03 7.00
C ARG A 426 5.40 4.07 7.57
N PRO A 427 4.14 4.51 7.77
CA PRO A 427 3.08 3.64 8.27
C PRO A 427 2.86 2.47 7.32
N ALA A 428 2.76 1.26 7.87
CA ALA A 428 2.57 0.03 7.13
C ALA A 428 1.17 -0.56 7.31
N ASP A 429 0.54 -0.37 8.49
CA ASP A 429 -0.83 -0.79 8.76
C ASP A 429 -1.49 0.14 9.77
N ALA A 430 -2.82 0.04 9.90
CA ALA A 430 -3.59 0.78 10.89
C ALA A 430 -4.83 -0.02 11.31
N VAL A 431 -4.97 -0.32 12.59
CA VAL A 431 -6.08 -1.11 13.15
C VAL A 431 -6.71 -0.45 14.36
N ALA A 432 -8.03 -0.54 14.49
CA ALA A 432 -8.71 -0.06 15.69
C ALA A 432 -8.50 -1.01 16.87
N GLY A 433 -8.09 -0.47 18.01
CA GLY A 433 -7.89 -1.23 19.23
C GLY A 433 -9.15 -1.48 20.04
N PRO A 434 -9.14 -2.48 20.95
CA PRO A 434 -10.25 -2.78 21.84
C PRO A 434 -10.53 -1.69 22.85
N ASP A 435 -9.61 -0.75 23.02
CA ASP A 435 -9.67 0.42 23.93
C ASP A 435 -10.21 1.70 23.23
N GLY A 436 -10.55 1.63 21.95
CA GLY A 436 -11.06 2.77 21.17
C GLY A 436 -9.98 3.68 20.60
N ALA A 437 -8.70 3.31 20.69
CA ALA A 437 -7.61 3.96 19.98
C ALA A 437 -7.39 3.37 18.59
N LEU A 438 -6.71 4.11 17.71
CA LEU A 438 -6.16 3.58 16.46
C LEU A 438 -4.69 3.26 16.69
N TYR A 439 -4.28 2.06 16.29
CA TYR A 439 -2.89 1.60 16.34
C TYR A 439 -2.34 1.63 14.93
N VAL A 440 -1.09 2.09 14.78
CA VAL A 440 -0.44 2.26 13.48
C VAL A 440 0.96 1.69 13.57
N SER A 441 1.26 0.71 12.75
CA SER A 441 2.62 0.18 12.59
C SER A 441 3.44 1.05 11.65
N ASP A 442 4.75 1.11 11.90
CA ASP A 442 5.72 1.86 11.10
C ASP A 442 7.01 1.05 10.97
N ASP A 443 7.29 0.55 9.78
CA ASP A 443 8.44 -0.32 9.52
C ASP A 443 9.77 0.45 9.46
N THR A 444 9.74 1.72 9.10
CA THR A 444 10.92 2.58 9.01
C THR A 444 11.33 3.11 10.39
N ALA A 445 10.39 3.67 11.15
CA ALA A 445 10.66 4.12 12.52
C ALA A 445 10.83 2.93 13.49
N GLY A 446 10.35 1.75 13.12
CA GLY A 446 10.36 0.55 13.96
C GLY A 446 9.52 0.73 15.22
N ALA A 447 8.26 1.11 15.04
CA ALA A 447 7.37 1.47 16.14
C ALA A 447 5.90 1.11 15.87
N ILE A 448 5.13 1.00 16.94
CA ILE A 448 3.68 1.05 16.94
C ILE A 448 3.25 2.34 17.60
N TYR A 449 2.44 3.13 16.93
CA TYR A 449 1.82 4.33 17.49
C TYR A 449 0.44 4.00 18.04
N ARG A 450 0.07 4.62 19.16
CA ARG A 450 -1.28 4.62 19.72
C ARG A 450 -1.87 6.02 19.58
N LEU A 451 -2.92 6.14 18.79
CA LEU A 451 -3.61 7.39 18.49
C LEU A 451 -4.98 7.39 19.17
N VAL A 452 -5.22 8.38 20.02
CA VAL A 452 -6.40 8.41 20.87
C VAL A 452 -7.30 9.58 20.48
N PRO A 453 -8.57 9.31 20.05
CA PRO A 453 -9.56 10.34 19.87
C PRO A 453 -9.83 11.10 21.18
N PRO A 454 -10.38 12.33 21.13
CA PRO A 454 -10.86 13.00 22.32
C PRO A 454 -11.97 12.18 23.00
N ALA A 455 -12.05 12.25 24.31
CA ALA A 455 -13.19 11.69 25.05
C ALA A 455 -14.50 12.34 24.52
N SER A 456 -15.50 11.52 24.23
CA SER A 456 -16.83 11.93 23.77
C SER A 456 -17.62 12.60 24.88
#